data_7066c0953d566ddb815dd78247eca8c6
#
_entry.id   7066c0953d566ddb815dd78247eca8c6
#
_cell.length_a   1.000
_cell.length_b   1.000
_cell.length_c   1.000
_cell.angle_alpha   90.00
_cell.angle_beta   90.00
_cell.angle_gamma   90.00
#
_symmetry.space_group_name_H-M   'P 1'
#
loop_
_entity.id
_entity.type
_entity.pdbx_description
1 polymer ?
#
loop_
_entity_poly.entity_id
_entity_poly.type
_entity_poly.pdbx_seq_one_letter_code
_entity_poly.pdbx_strand_id
1 'polypeptide(L)'
;CNETEELMPLTIALSHRLTRRLALVRKEGTIPYLRPDGKAQVTVEYSYGRPKSVHTIIVSAQHEDNIPLETIERDIHEHVIRPVVPSDLLDSRTRILVNPSGSFVVGGPLGDAGLTGRKILVDTYGGVARHGGGAFSGKDPTKVDRSAAYAARYVSKNIVAAGLADRCEVQVSYAIGVAAPISISV
;
A
#
# COMPACT_ATOMS: atom_id res chain seq x y z
N CYS A 1 0.42 -13.64 3.30
CA CYS A 1 -0.45 -14.07 4.41
C CYS A 1 -1.89 -14.20 3.96
N ASN A 2 -2.73 -14.84 4.80
CA ASN A 2 -4.15 -15.10 4.51
C ASN A 2 -5.11 -13.99 4.99
N GLU A 3 -4.60 -12.77 5.19
CA GLU A 3 -5.40 -11.65 5.71
C GLU A 3 -6.35 -11.05 4.67
N THR A 4 -6.10 -11.26 3.39
CA THR A 4 -6.93 -10.79 2.26
C THR A 4 -7.04 -11.86 1.19
N GLU A 5 -8.04 -11.74 0.32
CA GLU A 5 -8.22 -12.66 -0.83
C GLU A 5 -7.00 -12.69 -1.75
N GLU A 6 -6.29 -11.56 -1.86
CA GLU A 6 -5.07 -11.45 -2.66
C GLU A 6 -3.83 -12.06 -1.96
N LEU A 7 -3.99 -12.61 -0.76
CA LEU A 7 -2.92 -13.14 0.10
C LEU A 7 -1.87 -12.08 0.46
N MET A 8 -2.33 -10.86 0.70
CA MET A 8 -1.52 -9.71 1.07
C MET A 8 -1.84 -9.25 2.50
N PRO A 9 -0.86 -8.63 3.20
CA PRO A 9 -1.13 -7.99 4.49
C PRO A 9 -2.21 -6.92 4.37
N LEU A 10 -3.14 -6.89 5.32
CA LEU A 10 -4.30 -6.02 5.32
C LEU A 10 -3.92 -4.53 5.23
N THR A 11 -2.85 -4.12 5.91
CA THR A 11 -2.36 -2.73 5.95
C THR A 11 -2.06 -2.19 4.55
N ILE A 12 -1.23 -2.90 3.78
CA ILE A 12 -0.86 -2.46 2.42
C ILE A 12 -2.02 -2.65 1.45
N ALA A 13 -2.82 -3.70 1.59
CA ALA A 13 -3.99 -3.94 0.75
C ALA A 13 -5.01 -2.81 0.90
N LEU A 14 -5.34 -2.38 2.12
CA LEU A 14 -6.24 -1.25 2.36
C LEU A 14 -5.65 0.06 1.81
N SER A 15 -4.35 0.32 2.01
CA SER A 15 -3.71 1.53 1.47
C SER A 15 -3.78 1.59 -0.05
N HIS A 16 -3.55 0.48 -0.74
CA HIS A 16 -3.68 0.37 -2.20
C HIS A 16 -5.14 0.53 -2.67
N ARG A 17 -6.09 -0.08 -1.96
CA ARG A 17 -7.52 0.05 -2.28
C ARG A 17 -8.00 1.49 -2.10
N LEU A 18 -7.55 2.19 -1.06
CA LEU A 18 -7.87 3.60 -0.82
C LEU A 18 -7.34 4.50 -1.94
N THR A 19 -6.08 4.37 -2.33
CA THR A 19 -5.50 5.18 -3.42
C THR A 19 -6.12 4.85 -4.78
N ARG A 20 -6.44 3.58 -5.03
CA ARG A 20 -7.19 3.18 -6.22
C ARG A 20 -8.59 3.80 -6.25
N ARG A 21 -9.31 3.77 -5.12
CA ARG A 21 -10.64 4.39 -5.00
C ARG A 21 -10.58 5.90 -5.17
N LEU A 22 -9.57 6.56 -4.58
CA LEU A 22 -9.33 7.98 -4.76
C LEU A 22 -9.18 8.36 -6.24
N ALA A 23 -8.38 7.60 -6.98
CA ALA A 23 -8.21 7.81 -8.42
C ALA A 23 -9.52 7.56 -9.21
N LEU A 24 -10.33 6.58 -8.79
CA LEU A 24 -11.59 6.22 -9.43
C LEU A 24 -12.62 7.35 -9.29
N VAL A 25 -12.89 7.82 -8.06
CA VAL A 25 -13.89 8.88 -7.80
C VAL A 25 -13.52 10.20 -8.49
N ARG A 26 -12.21 10.47 -8.66
CA ARG A 26 -11.75 11.59 -9.47
C ARG A 26 -12.07 11.40 -10.95
N LYS A 27 -11.75 10.24 -11.52
CA LYS A 27 -11.94 9.95 -12.96
C LYS A 27 -13.41 9.89 -13.35
N GLU A 28 -14.27 9.41 -12.46
CA GLU A 28 -15.73 9.32 -12.65
C GLU A 28 -16.44 10.66 -12.39
N GLY A 29 -15.73 11.65 -11.86
CA GLY A 29 -16.31 12.96 -11.52
C GLY A 29 -17.18 12.94 -10.26
N THR A 30 -17.13 11.87 -9.46
CA THR A 30 -17.84 11.79 -8.16
C THR A 30 -17.35 12.87 -7.21
N ILE A 31 -16.03 13.11 -7.20
CA ILE A 31 -15.40 14.24 -6.51
C ILE A 31 -14.61 15.04 -7.55
N PRO A 32 -15.25 16.00 -8.24
CA PRO A 32 -14.71 16.62 -9.45
C PRO A 32 -13.51 17.54 -9.21
N TYR A 33 -13.38 18.07 -7.99
CA TYR A 33 -12.29 18.98 -7.62
C TYR A 33 -10.97 18.25 -7.25
N LEU A 34 -10.95 16.92 -7.21
CA LEU A 34 -9.71 16.17 -6.93
C LEU A 34 -8.71 16.27 -8.08
N ARG A 35 -7.44 16.42 -7.72
CA ARG A 35 -6.28 16.38 -8.61
C ARG A 35 -5.58 15.02 -8.52
N PRO A 36 -4.64 14.71 -9.44
CA PRO A 36 -4.07 13.36 -9.54
C PRO A 36 -3.21 12.91 -8.36
N ASP A 37 -2.56 13.81 -7.62
CA ASP A 37 -1.66 13.45 -6.54
C ASP A 37 -2.44 13.05 -5.28
N GLY A 38 -1.99 11.98 -4.65
CA GLY A 38 -2.61 11.50 -3.43
C GLY A 38 -1.83 10.34 -2.81
N LYS A 39 -2.05 10.15 -1.52
CA LYS A 39 -1.44 9.04 -0.77
C LYS A 39 -2.38 8.58 0.34
N ALA A 40 -2.22 7.33 0.75
CA ALA A 40 -2.92 6.75 1.88
C ALA A 40 -1.97 5.96 2.76
N GLN A 41 -2.26 5.98 4.06
CA GLN A 41 -1.60 5.16 5.06
C GLN A 41 -2.65 4.54 5.96
N VAL A 42 -2.47 3.27 6.31
CA VAL A 42 -3.37 2.55 7.22
C VAL A 42 -2.55 1.89 8.32
N THR A 43 -2.95 2.12 9.57
CA THR A 43 -2.41 1.45 10.75
C THR A 43 -3.47 0.51 11.30
N VAL A 44 -3.12 -0.76 11.47
CA VAL A 44 -4.00 -1.82 11.96
C VAL A 44 -3.49 -2.32 13.30
N GLU A 45 -4.40 -2.49 14.25
CA GLU A 45 -4.15 -3.18 15.51
C GLU A 45 -4.22 -4.69 15.26
N TYR A 46 -3.20 -5.42 15.70
CA TYR A 46 -3.15 -6.87 15.62
C TYR A 46 -3.25 -7.50 17.02
N SER A 47 -3.96 -8.60 17.11
CA SER A 47 -4.01 -9.42 18.32
C SER A 47 -3.68 -10.87 17.96
N TYR A 48 -2.68 -11.45 18.61
CA TYR A 48 -2.19 -12.80 18.32
C TYR A 48 -1.92 -13.06 16.83
N GLY A 49 -1.32 -12.07 16.15
CA GLY A 49 -0.95 -12.15 14.74
C GLY A 49 -2.11 -11.97 13.74
N ARG A 50 -3.33 -11.67 14.21
CA ARG A 50 -4.51 -11.43 13.36
C ARG A 50 -4.95 -9.98 13.42
N PRO A 51 -5.39 -9.39 12.30
CA PRO A 51 -5.98 -8.07 12.30
C PRO A 51 -7.18 -8.01 13.24
N LYS A 52 -7.26 -6.95 14.07
CA LYS A 52 -8.33 -6.73 15.03
C LYS A 52 -9.17 -5.52 14.68
N SER A 53 -8.54 -4.37 14.50
CA SER A 53 -9.21 -3.12 14.12
C SER A 53 -8.27 -2.19 13.39
N VAL A 54 -8.83 -1.27 12.61
CA VAL A 54 -8.08 -0.18 12.00
C VAL A 54 -7.94 0.94 13.03
N HIS A 55 -6.70 1.21 13.42
CA HIS A 55 -6.40 2.27 14.40
C HIS A 55 -6.37 3.66 13.75
N THR A 56 -5.71 3.81 12.59
CA THR A 56 -5.57 5.11 11.93
C THR A 56 -5.62 4.96 10.41
N ILE A 57 -6.36 5.85 9.77
CA ILE A 57 -6.39 6.04 8.33
C ILE A 57 -5.94 7.47 8.04
N ILE A 58 -4.94 7.64 7.19
CA ILE A 58 -4.52 8.95 6.68
C ILE A 58 -4.71 8.95 5.17
N VAL A 59 -5.41 9.96 4.66
CA VAL A 59 -5.56 10.20 3.22
C VAL A 59 -5.12 11.63 2.93
N SER A 60 -4.15 11.79 2.03
CA SER A 60 -3.81 13.10 1.48
C SER A 60 -4.23 13.12 0.02
N ALA A 61 -5.04 14.10 -0.35
CA ALA A 61 -5.62 14.23 -1.68
C ALA A 61 -5.41 15.65 -2.20
N GLN A 62 -4.71 15.76 -3.33
CA GLN A 62 -4.55 17.03 -4.05
C GLN A 62 -5.92 17.47 -4.58
N HIS A 63 -6.22 18.77 -4.47
CA HIS A 63 -7.52 19.32 -4.81
C HIS A 63 -7.37 20.71 -5.49
N GLU A 64 -8.45 21.18 -6.08
CA GLU A 64 -8.54 22.56 -6.57
C GLU A 64 -8.50 23.56 -5.43
N ASP A 65 -8.06 24.78 -5.73
CA ASP A 65 -8.06 25.86 -4.77
C ASP A 65 -9.48 26.23 -4.34
N ASN A 66 -9.59 26.90 -3.18
CA ASN A 66 -10.86 27.41 -2.63
C ASN A 66 -11.90 26.34 -2.25
N ILE A 67 -11.52 25.07 -2.10
CA ILE A 67 -12.41 24.04 -1.55
C ILE A 67 -12.23 23.98 -0.03
N PRO A 68 -13.31 24.12 0.78
CA PRO A 68 -13.22 24.01 2.22
C PRO A 68 -12.73 22.62 2.66
N LEU A 69 -11.83 22.56 3.64
CA LEU A 69 -11.28 21.29 4.14
C LEU A 69 -12.36 20.35 4.66
N GLU A 70 -13.38 20.89 5.34
CA GLU A 70 -14.52 20.08 5.83
C GLU A 70 -15.29 19.40 4.69
N THR A 71 -15.37 20.03 3.51
CA THR A 71 -15.97 19.43 2.33
C THR A 71 -15.11 18.27 1.83
N ILE A 72 -13.79 18.46 1.77
CA ILE A 72 -12.85 17.42 1.35
C ILE A 72 -12.90 16.24 2.34
N GLU A 73 -12.88 16.50 3.64
CA GLU A 73 -12.95 15.48 4.69
C GLU A 73 -14.23 14.64 4.57
N ARG A 74 -15.38 15.30 4.45
CA ARG A 74 -16.69 14.63 4.28
C ARG A 74 -16.70 13.75 3.02
N ASP A 75 -16.30 14.30 1.88
CA ASP A 75 -16.40 13.61 0.60
C ASP A 75 -15.40 12.44 0.51
N ILE A 76 -14.18 12.60 1.04
CA ILE A 76 -13.20 11.51 1.15
C ILE A 76 -13.70 10.43 2.10
N HIS A 77 -14.30 10.79 3.23
CA HIS A 77 -14.87 9.83 4.17
C HIS A 77 -15.99 9.01 3.50
N GLU A 78 -16.94 9.69 2.84
CA GLU A 78 -18.12 9.04 2.25
C GLU A 78 -17.79 8.23 0.98
N HIS A 79 -17.00 8.80 0.08
CA HIS A 79 -16.80 8.22 -1.25
C HIS A 79 -15.51 7.40 -1.40
N VAL A 80 -14.55 7.55 -0.49
CA VAL A 80 -13.27 6.83 -0.55
C VAL A 80 -13.10 5.85 0.60
N ILE A 81 -13.23 6.30 1.86
CA ILE A 81 -12.91 5.47 3.03
C ILE A 81 -14.02 4.45 3.29
N ARG A 82 -15.24 4.90 3.43
CA ARG A 82 -16.41 4.07 3.75
C ARG A 82 -16.65 2.90 2.76
N PRO A 83 -16.50 3.07 1.43
CA PRO A 83 -16.65 1.96 0.50
C PRO A 83 -15.49 0.96 0.48
N VAL A 84 -14.34 1.30 1.07
CA VAL A 84 -13.10 0.49 0.99
C VAL A 84 -12.81 -0.25 2.28
N VAL A 85 -13.00 0.41 3.42
CA VAL A 85 -12.65 -0.15 4.72
C VAL A 85 -13.85 -0.87 5.32
N PRO A 86 -13.75 -2.18 5.61
CA PRO A 86 -14.84 -2.93 6.24
C PRO A 86 -15.28 -2.29 7.57
N SER A 87 -16.57 -2.15 7.77
CA SER A 87 -17.13 -1.46 8.93
C SER A 87 -16.87 -2.18 10.25
N ASP A 88 -16.71 -3.49 10.22
CA ASP A 88 -16.36 -4.34 11.36
C ASP A 88 -14.91 -4.15 11.85
N LEU A 89 -14.06 -3.56 11.03
CA LEU A 89 -12.70 -3.16 11.42
C LEU A 89 -12.61 -1.73 11.99
N LEU A 90 -13.71 -0.95 11.92
CA LEU A 90 -13.76 0.40 12.45
C LEU A 90 -14.41 0.41 13.84
N ASP A 91 -13.82 1.12 14.78
CA ASP A 91 -14.37 1.31 16.12
C ASP A 91 -14.31 2.80 16.56
N SER A 92 -14.80 3.11 17.74
CA SER A 92 -14.81 4.49 18.28
C SER A 92 -13.42 5.09 18.51
N ARG A 93 -12.36 4.29 18.46
CA ARG A 93 -10.95 4.70 18.60
C ARG A 93 -10.28 4.94 17.25
N THR A 94 -10.92 4.53 16.15
CA THR A 94 -10.37 4.72 14.80
C THR A 94 -10.22 6.20 14.50
N ARG A 95 -9.00 6.61 14.19
CA ARG A 95 -8.67 7.98 13.81
C ARG A 95 -8.64 8.11 12.29
N ILE A 96 -9.40 9.04 11.74
CA ILE A 96 -9.40 9.35 10.31
C ILE A 96 -8.84 10.76 10.13
N LEU A 97 -7.79 10.89 9.34
CA LEU A 97 -7.10 12.16 9.08
C LEU A 97 -7.07 12.39 7.56
N VAL A 98 -7.76 13.41 7.11
CA VAL A 98 -7.76 13.84 5.70
C VAL A 98 -7.02 15.16 5.59
N ASN A 99 -6.03 15.23 4.70
CA ASN A 99 -5.18 16.41 4.52
C ASN A 99 -4.72 17.05 5.85
N PRO A 100 -4.11 16.29 6.78
CA PRO A 100 -3.82 16.78 8.12
C PRO A 100 -2.83 17.95 8.16
N SER A 101 -2.13 18.23 7.07
CA SER A 101 -1.25 19.39 6.91
C SER A 101 -1.98 20.64 6.37
N GLY A 102 -3.29 20.55 6.14
CA GLY A 102 -4.10 21.61 5.55
C GLY A 102 -4.26 21.47 4.03
N SER A 103 -4.43 22.58 3.34
CA SER A 103 -4.66 22.62 1.88
C SER A 103 -3.54 21.95 1.09
N PHE A 104 -3.94 21.17 0.06
CA PHE A 104 -3.02 20.44 -0.82
C PHE A 104 -3.35 20.77 -2.29
N VAL A 105 -3.02 21.97 -2.72
CA VAL A 105 -3.28 22.46 -4.08
C VAL A 105 -2.11 22.19 -5.01
N VAL A 106 -0.87 22.44 -4.55
CA VAL A 106 0.35 22.17 -5.33
C VAL A 106 0.80 20.73 -5.07
N GLY A 107 0.87 19.93 -6.14
CA GLY A 107 1.25 18.53 -6.07
C GLY A 107 1.80 18.02 -7.41
N GLY A 108 2.03 16.71 -7.49
CA GLY A 108 2.68 16.07 -8.63
C GLY A 108 4.12 16.58 -8.84
N PRO A 109 4.66 16.51 -10.06
CA PRO A 109 6.04 16.89 -10.35
C PRO A 109 6.39 18.34 -10.02
N LEU A 110 5.40 19.23 -9.98
CA LEU A 110 5.60 20.63 -9.58
C LEU A 110 5.87 20.75 -8.09
N GLY A 111 5.20 19.96 -7.27
CA GLY A 111 5.39 19.97 -5.81
C GLY A 111 6.60 19.14 -5.37
N ASP A 112 6.77 17.96 -5.94
CA ASP A 112 7.85 17.03 -5.61
C ASP A 112 8.13 16.10 -6.80
N ALA A 113 9.27 16.26 -7.45
CA ALA A 113 9.66 15.43 -8.58
C ALA A 113 10.01 14.01 -8.11
N GLY A 114 9.24 13.02 -8.57
CA GLY A 114 9.44 11.61 -8.27
C GLY A 114 10.31 10.88 -9.29
N LEU A 115 10.87 9.76 -8.86
CA LEU A 115 11.57 8.80 -9.73
C LEU A 115 10.96 7.42 -9.56
N THR A 116 10.90 6.65 -10.66
CA THR A 116 10.48 5.24 -10.60
C THR A 116 11.44 4.42 -9.72
N GLY A 117 10.93 3.44 -8.99
CA GLY A 117 11.72 2.60 -8.08
C GLY A 117 12.20 3.29 -6.80
N ARG A 118 11.64 4.44 -6.43
CA ARG A 118 11.93 5.15 -5.19
C ARG A 118 10.89 4.92 -4.07
N LYS A 119 9.86 4.11 -4.34
CA LYS A 119 8.80 3.72 -3.39
C LYS A 119 8.73 2.21 -3.25
N ILE A 120 9.88 1.58 -3.01
CA ILE A 120 10.05 0.12 -3.05
C ILE A 120 9.20 -0.64 -2.02
N LEU A 121 8.90 -0.04 -0.87
CA LEU A 121 8.00 -0.65 0.13
C LEU A 121 6.53 -0.55 -0.31
N VAL A 122 6.13 0.52 -0.98
CA VAL A 122 4.80 0.64 -1.60
C VAL A 122 4.62 -0.38 -2.71
N ASP A 123 5.69 -0.63 -3.49
CA ASP A 123 5.70 -1.61 -4.58
C ASP A 123 5.66 -3.07 -4.09
N THR A 124 5.84 -3.31 -2.79
CA THR A 124 5.95 -4.64 -2.20
C THR A 124 4.94 -4.85 -1.06
N TYR A 125 5.39 -4.83 0.20
CA TYR A 125 4.56 -5.24 1.36
C TYR A 125 4.35 -4.14 2.41
N GLY A 126 4.67 -2.88 2.09
CA GLY A 126 4.40 -1.74 2.96
C GLY A 126 5.17 -1.75 4.30
N GLY A 127 6.28 -2.49 4.38
CA GLY A 127 7.08 -2.60 5.59
C GLY A 127 6.70 -3.76 6.51
N VAL A 128 5.69 -4.57 6.16
CA VAL A 128 5.34 -5.79 6.92
C VAL A 128 6.39 -6.88 6.74
N ALA A 129 6.86 -7.08 5.50
CA ALA A 129 7.96 -7.97 5.18
C ALA A 129 9.30 -7.22 5.11
N ARG A 130 10.40 -7.94 5.30
CA ARG A 130 11.76 -7.41 5.08
C ARG A 130 11.96 -7.09 3.60
N HIS A 131 12.87 -6.16 3.31
CA HIS A 131 13.18 -5.72 1.96
C HIS A 131 14.70 -5.58 1.76
N GLY A 132 15.21 -6.11 0.65
CA GLY A 132 16.65 -6.03 0.33
C GLY A 132 17.11 -4.71 -0.29
N GLY A 133 16.17 -3.80 -0.63
CA GLY A 133 16.48 -2.49 -1.20
C GLY A 133 16.40 -2.41 -2.72
N GLY A 134 16.24 -3.53 -3.42
CA GLY A 134 16.18 -3.59 -4.88
C GLY A 134 14.86 -3.11 -5.47
N ALA A 135 14.91 -2.14 -6.39
CA ALA A 135 13.75 -1.72 -7.18
C ALA A 135 13.46 -2.70 -8.32
N PHE A 136 12.19 -2.76 -8.76
CA PHE A 136 11.77 -3.65 -9.86
C PHE A 136 11.71 -2.94 -11.21
N SER A 137 11.18 -1.73 -11.24
CA SER A 137 10.97 -1.00 -12.48
C SER A 137 12.28 -0.69 -13.22
N GLY A 138 12.23 -0.81 -14.55
CA GLY A 138 13.40 -0.61 -15.41
C GLY A 138 14.36 -1.81 -15.47
N LYS A 139 14.08 -2.92 -14.79
CA LYS A 139 14.91 -4.13 -14.76
C LYS A 139 14.27 -5.26 -15.57
N ASP A 140 15.07 -5.95 -16.37
CA ASP A 140 14.69 -7.18 -17.05
C ASP A 140 14.89 -8.42 -16.12
N PRO A 141 14.45 -9.63 -16.52
CA PRO A 141 14.55 -10.83 -15.68
C PRO A 141 15.98 -11.28 -15.33
N THR A 142 17.02 -10.75 -15.99
CA THR A 142 18.42 -11.05 -15.66
C THR A 142 18.88 -10.38 -14.36
N LYS A 143 18.13 -9.38 -13.87
CA LYS A 143 18.44 -8.65 -12.63
C LYS A 143 17.86 -9.40 -11.43
N VAL A 144 18.74 -9.90 -10.55
CA VAL A 144 18.38 -10.71 -9.38
C VAL A 144 17.46 -9.99 -8.41
N ASP A 145 17.58 -8.68 -8.22
CA ASP A 145 16.68 -7.89 -7.40
C ASP A 145 15.21 -8.06 -7.79
N ARG A 146 14.94 -8.21 -9.08
CA ARG A 146 13.59 -8.43 -9.58
C ARG A 146 13.25 -9.91 -9.65
N SER A 147 14.06 -10.73 -10.32
CA SER A 147 13.76 -12.15 -10.57
C SER A 147 13.68 -12.96 -9.27
N ALA A 148 14.61 -12.75 -8.34
CA ALA A 148 14.60 -13.45 -7.05
C ALA A 148 13.44 -12.99 -6.15
N ALA A 149 13.12 -11.69 -6.12
CA ALA A 149 11.98 -11.20 -5.37
C ALA A 149 10.65 -11.76 -5.90
N TYR A 150 10.49 -11.85 -7.22
CA TYR A 150 9.30 -12.45 -7.84
C TYR A 150 9.20 -13.95 -7.55
N ALA A 151 10.31 -14.68 -7.63
CA ALA A 151 10.35 -16.11 -7.30
C ALA A 151 10.04 -16.36 -5.81
N ALA A 152 10.63 -15.59 -4.89
CA ALA A 152 10.36 -15.67 -3.46
C ALA A 152 8.89 -15.39 -3.15
N ARG A 153 8.29 -14.35 -3.77
CA ARG A 153 6.85 -14.08 -3.67
C ARG A 153 6.02 -15.24 -4.19
N TYR A 154 6.36 -15.81 -5.34
CA TYR A 154 5.65 -16.96 -5.91
C TYR A 154 5.64 -18.14 -4.92
N VAL A 155 6.79 -18.48 -4.34
CA VAL A 155 6.90 -19.55 -3.33
C VAL A 155 6.04 -19.23 -2.11
N SER A 156 6.21 -18.05 -1.51
CA SER A 156 5.49 -17.65 -0.30
C SER A 156 3.97 -17.68 -0.50
N LYS A 157 3.48 -17.16 -1.64
CA LYS A 157 2.05 -17.17 -1.94
C LYS A 157 1.48 -18.58 -2.13
N ASN A 158 2.22 -19.47 -2.77
CA ASN A 158 1.79 -20.86 -2.94
C ASN A 158 1.73 -21.61 -1.60
N ILE A 159 2.67 -21.39 -0.69
CA ILE A 159 2.66 -21.96 0.65
C ILE A 159 1.38 -21.55 1.41
N VAL A 160 1.08 -20.25 1.40
CA VAL A 160 -0.12 -19.72 2.09
C VAL A 160 -1.40 -20.17 1.37
N ALA A 161 -1.45 -20.14 0.04
CA ALA A 161 -2.60 -20.60 -0.74
C ALA A 161 -2.92 -22.08 -0.53
N ALA A 162 -1.89 -22.91 -0.32
CA ALA A 162 -2.05 -24.33 0.01
C ALA A 162 -2.49 -24.58 1.45
N GLY A 163 -2.64 -23.55 2.29
CA GLY A 163 -3.01 -23.68 3.71
C GLY A 163 -1.91 -24.27 4.60
N LEU A 164 -0.66 -24.30 4.13
CA LEU A 164 0.47 -24.82 4.89
C LEU A 164 0.96 -23.86 5.97
N ALA A 165 0.69 -22.56 5.81
CA ALA A 165 0.97 -21.51 6.80
C ALA A 165 0.01 -20.34 6.63
N ASP A 166 -0.33 -19.66 7.72
CA ASP A 166 -1.11 -18.40 7.68
C ASP A 166 -0.28 -17.23 7.13
N ARG A 167 1.04 -17.27 7.33
CA ARG A 167 2.00 -16.28 6.88
C ARG A 167 3.30 -16.96 6.50
N CYS A 168 3.90 -16.51 5.38
CA CYS A 168 5.19 -17.01 4.91
C CYS A 168 6.02 -15.84 4.38
N GLU A 169 7.27 -15.77 4.82
CA GLU A 169 8.28 -14.85 4.30
C GLU A 169 9.47 -15.68 3.81
N VAL A 170 9.91 -15.45 2.57
CA VAL A 170 11.08 -16.11 2.00
C VAL A 170 12.15 -15.06 1.72
N GLN A 171 13.35 -15.29 2.25
CA GLN A 171 14.53 -14.49 1.98
C GLN A 171 15.55 -15.32 1.21
N VAL A 172 16.09 -14.74 0.14
CA VAL A 172 17.18 -15.34 -0.66
C VAL A 172 18.36 -14.38 -0.75
N SER A 173 19.56 -14.92 -0.66
CA SER A 173 20.81 -14.14 -0.77
C SER A 173 21.64 -14.65 -1.93
N TYR A 174 22.25 -13.73 -2.67
CA TYR A 174 23.08 -14.04 -3.84
C TYR A 174 24.44 -13.32 -3.76
N ALA A 175 25.45 -13.90 -4.40
CA ALA A 175 26.69 -13.19 -4.76
C ALA A 175 26.65 -12.84 -6.25
N ILE A 176 27.14 -11.65 -6.60
CA ILE A 176 27.25 -11.23 -8.00
C ILE A 176 28.14 -12.20 -8.78
N GLY A 177 27.67 -12.65 -9.94
CA GLY A 177 28.37 -13.62 -10.79
C GLY A 177 28.13 -15.09 -10.42
N VAL A 178 27.35 -15.37 -9.36
CA VAL A 178 26.98 -16.74 -8.95
C VAL A 178 25.48 -16.93 -9.12
N ALA A 179 25.08 -17.87 -9.99
CA ALA A 179 23.66 -18.08 -10.32
C ALA A 179 22.86 -18.76 -9.20
N ALA A 180 23.51 -19.62 -8.41
CA ALA A 180 22.85 -20.28 -7.29
C ALA A 180 22.74 -19.36 -6.07
N PRO A 181 21.64 -19.38 -5.33
CA PRO A 181 21.53 -18.64 -4.08
C PRO A 181 22.56 -19.16 -3.05
N ILE A 182 23.16 -18.24 -2.28
CA ILE A 182 24.10 -18.58 -1.22
C ILE A 182 23.33 -19.03 0.04
N SER A 183 22.19 -18.41 0.31
CA SER A 183 21.33 -18.80 1.43
C SER A 183 19.85 -18.59 1.10
N ILE A 184 19.03 -19.45 1.69
CA ILE A 184 17.57 -19.37 1.63
C ILE A 184 17.07 -19.48 3.08
N SER A 185 16.18 -18.57 3.49
CA SER A 185 15.50 -18.60 4.78
C SER A 185 13.99 -18.51 4.56
N VAL A 186 13.23 -19.32 5.29
CA VAL A 186 11.76 -19.37 5.24
C VAL A 186 11.21 -19.21 6.65
#